data_3a68545c6f07c9ada76eb7540e0b0d9d
#
_entry.id   3a68545c6f07c9ada76eb7540e0b0d9d
#
_cell.length_a   1.000
_cell.length_b   1.000
_cell.length_c   1.000
_cell.angle_alpha   90.00
_cell.angle_beta   90.00
_cell.angle_gamma   90.00
#
_symmetry.space_group_name_H-M   'P 1'
#
loop_
_entity.id
_entity.type
_entity.pdbx_description
1 polymer ?
#
loop_
_entity_poly.entity_id
_entity_poly.type
_entity_poly.pdbx_seq_one_letter_code
_entity_poly.pdbx_strand_id
1 'polypeptide(L)'
;MTTDKKFNLIDEQWIPIRERGLFSLRDIFSDPSLRRIGGNPIQKTAIFKLLCAIAQSAWTPKTEEEWRQSTVEDFCRKCLAYLEKWHEKFWLYGDEPFLQVPAVANVKVAPFAALNPEKASGNTTVLTQIQLQTEPTEAEKALLLVTLMGFATGGKKVDNSLILTPGYKGKSKSGKAGSSLGFMGYLHSY
;
A
#
# COMPACT_ATOMS: atom_id res chain seq x y z
N MET A 1 7.66 -16.63 -18.10
CA MET A 1 6.26 -16.24 -18.41
C MET A 1 6.13 -14.80 -17.98
N THR A 2 5.93 -13.88 -18.90
CA THR A 2 5.59 -12.49 -18.61
C THR A 2 4.20 -12.48 -17.99
N THR A 3 4.08 -11.92 -16.81
CA THR A 3 2.77 -11.75 -16.15
C THR A 3 2.07 -10.56 -16.80
N ASP A 4 0.84 -10.75 -17.29
CA ASP A 4 0.08 -9.67 -17.89
C ASP A 4 -0.11 -8.53 -16.90
N LYS A 5 0.17 -7.31 -17.34
CA LYS A 5 -0.10 -6.10 -16.58
C LYS A 5 -1.61 -5.93 -16.44
N LYS A 6 -2.08 -5.82 -15.21
CA LYS A 6 -3.50 -5.68 -14.91
C LYS A 6 -3.67 -4.77 -13.70
N PHE A 7 -4.68 -3.92 -13.75
CA PHE A 7 -5.09 -2.98 -12.72
C PHE A 7 -3.99 -1.96 -12.35
N ASN A 8 -4.00 -0.81 -13.00
CA ASN A 8 -3.09 0.28 -12.70
C ASN A 8 -3.68 1.18 -11.61
N LEU A 9 -2.96 1.34 -10.49
CA LEU A 9 -3.46 2.12 -9.35
C LEU A 9 -3.62 3.62 -9.66
N ILE A 10 -3.00 4.10 -10.75
CA ILE A 10 -3.13 5.52 -11.17
C ILE A 10 -4.48 5.73 -11.84
N ASP A 11 -4.93 4.80 -12.66
CA ASP A 11 -6.10 4.98 -13.52
C ASP A 11 -7.36 4.27 -12.99
N GLU A 12 -7.17 3.15 -12.28
CA GLU A 12 -8.28 2.34 -11.76
C GLU A 12 -8.78 2.87 -10.41
N GLN A 13 -10.09 2.70 -10.17
CA GLN A 13 -10.76 3.22 -8.98
C GLN A 13 -10.60 2.25 -7.80
N TRP A 14 -9.89 2.67 -6.73
CA TRP A 14 -9.67 1.85 -5.53
C TRP A 14 -9.59 2.66 -4.22
N ILE A 15 -9.48 3.98 -4.30
CA ILE A 15 -9.39 4.86 -3.13
C ILE A 15 -10.80 5.25 -2.70
N PRO A 16 -11.27 4.82 -1.52
CA PRO A 16 -12.59 5.21 -1.05
C PRO A 16 -12.62 6.70 -0.68
N ILE A 17 -13.60 7.42 -1.20
CA ILE A 17 -13.92 8.78 -0.82
C ILE A 17 -15.30 8.76 -0.14
N ARG A 18 -15.36 9.34 1.05
CA ARG A 18 -16.55 9.32 1.89
C ARG A 18 -17.76 9.87 1.13
N GLU A 19 -18.85 9.10 1.09
CA GLU A 19 -20.13 9.44 0.47
C GLU A 19 -20.08 9.62 -1.06
N ARG A 20 -18.94 9.27 -1.72
CA ARG A 20 -18.77 9.47 -3.17
C ARG A 20 -18.37 8.20 -3.93
N GLY A 21 -17.91 7.13 -3.26
CA GLY A 21 -17.46 5.90 -3.90
C GLY A 21 -15.96 5.78 -4.02
N LEU A 22 -15.48 5.04 -5.03
CA LEU A 22 -14.07 4.79 -5.29
C LEU A 22 -13.54 5.74 -6.36
N PHE A 23 -12.28 6.13 -6.22
CA PHE A 23 -11.57 7.02 -7.14
C PHE A 23 -10.14 6.52 -7.36
N SER A 24 -9.53 6.93 -8.46
CA SER A 24 -8.15 6.61 -8.81
C SER A 24 -7.17 7.63 -8.19
N LEU A 25 -5.86 7.32 -8.22
CA LEU A 25 -4.84 8.31 -7.85
C LEU A 25 -4.89 9.55 -8.77
N ARG A 26 -5.17 9.34 -10.06
CA ARG A 26 -5.34 10.44 -11.03
C ARG A 26 -6.48 11.34 -10.62
N ASP A 27 -7.63 10.78 -10.25
CA ASP A 27 -8.79 11.56 -9.81
C ASP A 27 -8.49 12.40 -8.57
N ILE A 28 -7.79 11.81 -7.58
CA ILE A 28 -7.45 12.50 -6.33
C ILE A 28 -6.63 13.76 -6.56
N PHE A 29 -5.68 13.72 -7.50
CA PHE A 29 -4.86 14.89 -7.82
C PHE A 29 -5.46 15.78 -8.91
N SER A 30 -6.53 15.36 -9.57
CA SER A 30 -7.23 16.16 -10.59
C SER A 30 -8.41 16.93 -10.02
N ASP A 31 -9.10 16.39 -9.01
CA ASP A 31 -10.30 16.99 -8.42
C ASP A 31 -10.07 17.45 -6.97
N PRO A 32 -9.86 18.75 -6.73
CA PRO A 32 -9.67 19.30 -5.39
C PRO A 32 -10.86 19.11 -4.44
N SER A 33 -12.03 18.70 -4.96
CA SER A 33 -13.21 18.43 -4.12
C SER A 33 -13.14 17.10 -3.40
N LEU A 34 -12.24 16.18 -3.80
CA LEU A 34 -12.06 14.85 -3.22
C LEU A 34 -11.22 14.90 -1.93
N ARG A 35 -11.72 15.57 -0.88
CA ARG A 35 -10.95 15.88 0.33
C ARG A 35 -11.15 14.90 1.48
N ARG A 36 -12.14 14.01 1.42
CA ARG A 36 -12.52 13.15 2.54
C ARG A 36 -12.27 11.69 2.23
N ILE A 37 -11.08 11.20 2.56
CA ILE A 37 -10.75 9.79 2.42
C ILE A 37 -11.71 8.95 3.26
N GLY A 38 -12.30 7.92 2.65
CA GLY A 38 -13.17 6.93 3.26
C GLY A 38 -12.40 5.76 3.87
N GLY A 39 -13.10 4.67 4.18
CA GLY A 39 -12.53 3.49 4.80
C GLY A 39 -12.40 3.61 6.33
N ASN A 40 -11.83 2.59 6.95
CA ASN A 40 -11.53 2.57 8.38
C ASN A 40 -10.29 3.45 8.73
N PRO A 41 -10.01 3.72 10.01
CA PRO A 41 -8.88 4.57 10.41
C PRO A 41 -7.52 4.08 9.90
N ILE A 42 -7.29 2.77 9.86
CA ILE A 42 -6.02 2.18 9.39
C ILE A 42 -5.86 2.41 7.88
N GLN A 43 -6.92 2.13 7.10
CA GLN A 43 -6.94 2.36 5.66
C GLN A 43 -6.73 3.84 5.31
N LYS A 44 -7.44 4.74 5.99
CA LYS A 44 -7.27 6.20 5.81
C LYS A 44 -5.83 6.64 6.00
N THR A 45 -5.20 6.17 7.08
CA THR A 45 -3.81 6.53 7.38
C THR A 45 -2.84 5.96 6.34
N ALA A 46 -3.07 4.72 5.87
CA ALA A 46 -2.24 4.11 4.85
C ALA A 46 -2.34 4.85 3.51
N ILE A 47 -3.57 5.18 3.08
CA ILE A 47 -3.80 5.98 1.87
C ILE A 47 -3.13 7.35 2.01
N PHE A 48 -3.32 8.03 3.15
CA PHE A 48 -2.72 9.33 3.39
C PHE A 48 -1.18 9.28 3.31
N LYS A 49 -0.55 8.26 3.88
CA LYS A 49 0.90 8.05 3.77
C LYS A 49 1.35 7.89 2.31
N LEU A 50 0.62 7.10 1.53
CA LEU A 50 0.93 6.94 0.11
C LEU A 50 0.80 8.27 -0.65
N LEU A 51 -0.27 9.02 -0.41
CA LEU A 51 -0.47 10.35 -1.03
C LEU A 51 0.64 11.32 -0.62
N CYS A 52 1.05 11.34 0.65
CA CYS A 52 2.19 12.14 1.11
C CYS A 52 3.51 11.72 0.44
N ALA A 53 3.75 10.41 0.28
CA ALA A 53 4.95 9.92 -0.38
C ALA A 53 5.00 10.34 -1.86
N ILE A 54 3.88 10.24 -2.57
CA ILE A 54 3.76 10.73 -3.95
C ILE A 54 4.01 12.24 -3.99
N ALA A 55 3.36 12.99 -3.10
CA ALA A 55 3.49 14.44 -3.01
C ALA A 55 4.94 14.89 -2.79
N GLN A 56 5.63 14.29 -1.82
CA GLN A 56 7.03 14.59 -1.52
C GLN A 56 7.96 14.19 -2.68
N SER A 57 7.68 13.07 -3.34
CA SER A 57 8.46 12.62 -4.50
C SER A 57 8.24 13.50 -5.72
N ALA A 58 7.04 14.04 -5.88
CA ALA A 58 6.71 14.96 -6.97
C ALA A 58 7.35 16.33 -6.77
N TRP A 59 7.30 16.83 -5.55
CA TRP A 59 7.88 18.12 -5.23
C TRP A 59 8.04 18.31 -3.72
N THR A 60 9.26 18.64 -3.32
CA THR A 60 9.58 19.09 -1.96
C THR A 60 10.16 20.49 -2.04
N PRO A 61 9.54 21.52 -1.47
CA PRO A 61 10.06 22.87 -1.46
C PRO A 61 11.40 22.92 -0.72
N LYS A 62 12.36 23.68 -1.26
CA LYS A 62 13.68 23.86 -0.64
C LYS A 62 13.68 24.96 0.41
N THR A 63 12.75 25.89 0.30
CA THR A 63 12.64 27.05 1.19
C THR A 63 11.18 27.28 1.57
N GLU A 64 10.97 27.97 2.69
CA GLU A 64 9.64 28.40 3.13
C GLU A 64 8.98 29.35 2.11
N GLU A 65 9.78 30.15 1.43
CA GLU A 65 9.31 31.05 0.39
C GLU A 65 8.73 30.30 -0.81
N GLU A 66 9.43 29.27 -1.30
CA GLU A 66 8.89 28.39 -2.35
C GLU A 66 7.56 27.76 -1.95
N TRP A 67 7.43 27.35 -0.67
CA TRP A 67 6.18 26.81 -0.14
C TRP A 67 5.06 27.85 -0.17
N ARG A 68 5.32 29.04 0.31
CA ARG A 68 4.32 30.13 0.37
C ARG A 68 3.84 30.58 -1.00
N GLN A 69 4.70 30.53 -2.01
CA GLN A 69 4.37 30.95 -3.38
C GLN A 69 3.68 29.84 -4.18
N SER A 70 3.69 28.59 -3.69
CA SER A 70 3.05 27.50 -4.39
C SER A 70 1.53 27.55 -4.29
N THR A 71 0.85 27.23 -5.40
CA THR A 71 -0.59 27.05 -5.44
C THR A 71 -0.97 25.57 -5.38
N VAL A 72 -2.20 25.28 -4.99
CA VAL A 72 -2.73 23.90 -4.99
C VAL A 72 -2.72 23.33 -6.40
N GLU A 73 -3.05 24.13 -7.40
CA GLU A 73 -3.08 23.73 -8.80
C GLU A 73 -1.69 23.37 -9.32
N ASP A 74 -0.67 24.15 -8.98
CA ASP A 74 0.72 23.85 -9.35
C ASP A 74 1.22 22.60 -8.66
N PHE A 75 0.87 22.42 -7.41
CA PHE A 75 1.21 21.22 -6.65
C PHE A 75 0.55 19.97 -7.26
N CYS A 76 -0.75 20.01 -7.51
CA CYS A 76 -1.48 18.92 -8.14
C CYS A 76 -0.93 18.57 -9.52
N ARG A 77 -0.59 19.56 -10.33
CA ARG A 77 0.04 19.37 -11.65
C ARG A 77 1.38 18.64 -11.53
N LYS A 78 2.21 18.97 -10.54
CA LYS A 78 3.49 18.27 -10.28
C LYS A 78 3.24 16.81 -9.86
N CYS A 79 2.24 16.55 -9.03
CA CYS A 79 1.86 15.19 -8.64
C CYS A 79 1.38 14.38 -9.85
N LEU A 80 0.54 14.94 -10.70
CA LEU A 80 0.09 14.27 -11.92
C LEU A 80 1.25 13.98 -12.88
N ALA A 81 2.17 14.92 -13.06
CA ALA A 81 3.36 14.70 -13.88
C ALA A 81 4.27 13.60 -13.31
N TYR A 82 4.38 13.51 -11.97
CA TYR A 82 5.09 12.41 -11.31
C TYR A 82 4.41 11.07 -11.57
N LEU A 83 3.10 11.00 -11.40
CA LEU A 83 2.33 9.78 -11.65
C LEU A 83 2.46 9.32 -13.11
N GLU A 84 2.38 10.25 -14.06
CA GLU A 84 2.56 9.95 -15.49
C GLU A 84 3.97 9.40 -15.80
N LYS A 85 5.00 10.04 -15.25
CA LYS A 85 6.39 9.60 -15.40
C LYS A 85 6.61 8.17 -14.89
N TRP A 86 5.94 7.80 -13.81
CA TRP A 86 6.10 6.51 -13.14
C TRP A 86 4.94 5.54 -13.39
N HIS A 87 4.06 5.83 -14.34
CA HIS A 87 2.85 5.06 -14.64
C HIS A 87 3.10 3.56 -14.70
N GLU A 88 4.16 3.14 -15.37
CA GLU A 88 4.53 1.75 -15.55
C GLU A 88 4.91 1.01 -14.26
N LYS A 89 5.15 1.72 -13.17
CA LYS A 89 5.49 1.14 -11.85
C LYS A 89 4.28 1.00 -10.92
N PHE A 90 3.10 1.38 -11.36
CA PHE A 90 1.88 1.35 -10.55
C PHE A 90 0.92 0.21 -10.90
N TRP A 91 1.37 -0.79 -11.65
CA TRP A 91 0.59 -1.97 -11.93
C TRP A 91 0.48 -2.88 -10.72
N LEU A 92 -0.77 -3.30 -10.34
CA LEU A 92 -1.00 -4.24 -9.26
C LEU A 92 -0.44 -5.63 -9.58
N TYR A 93 -0.47 -6.01 -10.86
CA TYR A 93 0.09 -7.23 -11.40
C TYR A 93 1.07 -6.92 -12.53
N GLY A 94 2.02 -7.79 -12.74
CA GLY A 94 3.05 -7.66 -13.78
C GLY A 94 4.38 -8.22 -13.29
N ASP A 95 5.41 -8.05 -14.10
CA ASP A 95 6.76 -8.53 -13.76
C ASP A 95 7.40 -7.73 -12.61
N GLU A 96 7.04 -6.44 -12.49
CA GLU A 96 7.46 -5.55 -11.40
C GLU A 96 6.22 -4.94 -10.72
N PRO A 97 5.46 -5.72 -9.94
CA PRO A 97 4.21 -5.25 -9.39
C PRO A 97 4.43 -4.21 -8.28
N PHE A 98 3.54 -3.22 -8.24
CA PHE A 98 3.62 -2.10 -7.31
C PHE A 98 3.72 -2.54 -5.84
N LEU A 99 4.71 -2.04 -5.13
CA LEU A 99 4.99 -2.35 -3.71
C LEU A 99 5.13 -3.84 -3.39
N GLN A 100 5.36 -4.69 -4.37
CA GLN A 100 5.50 -6.13 -4.19
C GLN A 100 6.88 -6.58 -4.68
N VAL A 101 7.34 -7.69 -4.13
CA VAL A 101 8.60 -8.32 -4.56
C VAL A 101 8.25 -9.51 -5.46
N PRO A 102 8.70 -9.55 -6.72
CA PRO A 102 8.34 -10.62 -7.65
C PRO A 102 8.63 -12.03 -7.14
N ALA A 103 9.69 -12.21 -6.35
CA ALA A 103 10.04 -13.49 -5.73
C ALA A 103 8.95 -14.07 -4.83
N VAL A 104 8.01 -13.24 -4.35
CA VAL A 104 6.86 -13.68 -3.51
C VAL A 104 5.91 -14.60 -4.29
N ALA A 105 5.91 -14.57 -5.61
CA ALA A 105 5.11 -15.48 -6.44
C ALA A 105 5.42 -16.96 -6.19
N ASN A 106 6.61 -17.27 -5.66
CA ASN A 106 7.05 -18.63 -5.34
C ASN A 106 6.73 -19.06 -3.91
N VAL A 107 6.05 -18.23 -3.13
CA VAL A 107 5.70 -18.50 -1.72
C VAL A 107 4.32 -19.14 -1.64
N LYS A 108 4.12 -19.98 -0.61
CA LYS A 108 2.80 -20.58 -0.33
C LYS A 108 1.75 -19.48 -0.17
N VAL A 109 0.71 -19.55 -0.99
CA VAL A 109 -0.41 -18.60 -0.95
C VAL A 109 -1.18 -18.74 0.37
N ALA A 110 -1.42 -17.63 1.04
CA ALA A 110 -2.32 -17.55 2.18
C ALA A 110 -3.70 -17.03 1.73
N PRO A 111 -4.80 -17.48 2.37
CA PRO A 111 -6.11 -16.93 2.04
C PRO A 111 -6.18 -15.43 2.38
N PHE A 112 -6.85 -14.66 1.54
CA PHE A 112 -7.04 -13.20 1.72
C PHE A 112 -7.53 -12.84 3.12
N ALA A 113 -8.43 -13.65 3.65
CA ALA A 113 -8.95 -13.50 5.00
C ALA A 113 -7.87 -13.48 6.10
N ALA A 114 -6.75 -14.18 5.91
CA ALA A 114 -5.66 -14.20 6.88
C ALA A 114 -4.83 -12.92 6.91
N LEU A 115 -4.99 -12.06 5.92
CA LEU A 115 -4.25 -10.81 5.78
C LEU A 115 -5.00 -9.59 6.33
N ASN A 116 -6.29 -9.74 6.66
CA ASN A 116 -7.09 -8.62 7.17
C ASN A 116 -6.64 -8.28 8.61
N PRO A 117 -6.09 -7.08 8.85
CA PRO A 117 -5.62 -6.67 10.17
C PRO A 117 -6.74 -6.51 11.22
N GLU A 118 -7.99 -6.44 10.77
CA GLU A 118 -9.16 -6.32 11.66
C GLU A 118 -9.59 -7.65 12.26
N LYS A 119 -9.00 -8.75 11.81
CA LYS A 119 -9.36 -10.08 12.33
C LYS A 119 -8.52 -10.41 13.53
N ALA A 120 -9.20 -10.61 14.66
CA ALA A 120 -8.59 -11.20 15.82
C ALA A 120 -8.09 -12.61 15.47
N SER A 121 -6.79 -12.84 15.60
CA SER A 121 -6.17 -14.16 15.46
C SER A 121 -5.58 -14.56 16.81
N GLY A 122 -6.11 -15.64 17.40
CA GLY A 122 -5.57 -16.19 18.65
C GLY A 122 -6.50 -17.23 19.27
N ASN A 123 -5.95 -18.05 20.15
CA ASN A 123 -6.69 -19.12 20.83
C ASN A 123 -7.76 -18.62 21.80
N THR A 124 -7.85 -17.31 22.02
CA THR A 124 -8.80 -16.66 22.94
C THR A 124 -9.97 -16.01 22.21
N THR A 125 -10.07 -16.17 20.90
CA THR A 125 -11.17 -15.58 20.14
C THR A 125 -12.40 -16.46 20.26
N VAL A 126 -13.40 -16.02 21.01
CA VAL A 126 -14.66 -16.75 21.26
C VAL A 126 -15.58 -16.73 20.04
N LEU A 127 -15.41 -15.80 19.14
CA LEU A 127 -16.16 -15.67 17.89
C LEU A 127 -15.21 -15.86 16.70
N THR A 128 -15.11 -17.08 16.22
CA THR A 128 -14.67 -17.33 14.86
C THR A 128 -15.79 -16.88 13.93
N GLN A 129 -15.69 -15.69 13.39
CA GLN A 129 -16.54 -15.33 12.25
C GLN A 129 -16.19 -16.30 11.14
N ILE A 130 -17.11 -17.19 10.83
CA ILE A 130 -17.07 -18.01 9.62
C ILE A 130 -17.11 -17.01 8.47
N GLN A 131 -15.98 -16.83 7.86
CA GLN A 131 -15.88 -15.90 6.75
C GLN A 131 -16.25 -16.66 5.50
N LEU A 132 -17.33 -16.22 4.92
CA LEU A 132 -17.59 -16.53 3.53
C LEU A 132 -16.32 -16.15 2.76
N GLN A 133 -15.75 -17.10 2.04
CA GLN A 133 -14.65 -16.86 1.11
C GLN A 133 -15.23 -16.08 -0.07
N THR A 134 -15.37 -14.78 0.08
CA THR A 134 -15.63 -13.89 -1.04
C THR A 134 -14.29 -13.56 -1.68
N GLU A 135 -14.18 -13.77 -2.96
CA GLU A 135 -13.02 -13.30 -3.70
C GLU A 135 -13.04 -11.77 -3.69
N PRO A 136 -11.96 -11.13 -3.18
CA PRO A 136 -11.90 -9.68 -3.16
C PRO A 136 -11.78 -9.14 -4.58
N THR A 137 -12.39 -8.00 -4.81
CA THR A 137 -12.21 -7.21 -6.04
C THR A 137 -10.76 -6.71 -6.15
N GLU A 138 -10.33 -6.32 -7.33
CA GLU A 138 -8.99 -5.77 -7.53
C GLU A 138 -8.79 -4.47 -6.74
N ALA A 139 -9.82 -3.67 -6.60
CA ALA A 139 -9.82 -2.46 -5.76
C ALA A 139 -9.58 -2.79 -4.27
N GLU A 140 -10.24 -3.83 -3.75
CA GLU A 140 -10.03 -4.29 -2.37
C GLU A 140 -8.62 -4.86 -2.16
N LYS A 141 -8.08 -5.56 -3.16
CA LYS A 141 -6.70 -6.06 -3.12
C LYS A 141 -5.69 -4.90 -3.12
N ALA A 142 -5.90 -3.89 -3.97
CA ALA A 142 -5.06 -2.69 -4.00
C ALA A 142 -5.10 -1.93 -2.66
N LEU A 143 -6.28 -1.72 -2.11
CA LEU A 143 -6.47 -1.08 -0.81
C LEU A 143 -5.81 -1.87 0.32
N LEU A 144 -5.95 -3.21 0.32
CA LEU A 144 -5.29 -4.07 1.31
C LEU A 144 -3.77 -4.02 1.18
N LEU A 145 -3.23 -4.07 -0.04
CA LEU A 145 -1.79 -3.96 -0.28
C LEU A 145 -1.24 -2.66 0.33
N VAL A 146 -1.84 -1.53 0.00
CA VAL A 146 -1.44 -0.22 0.53
C VAL A 146 -1.57 -0.18 2.06
N THR A 147 -2.63 -0.76 2.60
CA THR A 147 -2.86 -0.83 4.05
C THR A 147 -1.77 -1.65 4.75
N LEU A 148 -1.44 -2.82 4.24
CA LEU A 148 -0.39 -3.68 4.79
C LEU A 148 1.00 -3.04 4.68
N MET A 149 1.29 -2.34 3.59
CA MET A 149 2.54 -1.61 3.42
C MET A 149 2.63 -0.37 4.31
N GLY A 150 1.51 0.27 4.58
CA GLY A 150 1.41 1.39 5.52
C GLY A 150 1.54 0.99 6.99
N PHE A 151 1.17 -0.23 7.35
CA PHE A 151 1.17 -0.77 8.71
C PHE A 151 1.78 -2.17 8.72
N ALA A 152 3.09 -2.26 8.52
CA ALA A 152 3.79 -3.53 8.57
C ALA A 152 3.66 -4.17 9.95
N THR A 153 2.95 -5.29 10.01
CA THR A 153 2.90 -6.12 11.21
C THR A 153 4.17 -6.93 11.32
N GLY A 154 4.86 -6.86 12.46
CA GLY A 154 6.02 -7.69 12.73
C GLY A 154 5.70 -9.18 12.69
N GLY A 155 6.72 -10.00 12.49
CA GLY A 155 6.62 -11.44 12.49
C GLY A 155 6.96 -12.09 11.14
N LYS A 156 7.40 -13.35 11.21
CA LYS A 156 7.73 -14.12 10.00
C LYS A 156 6.45 -14.61 9.33
N LYS A 157 6.08 -14.00 8.22
CA LYS A 157 4.96 -14.45 7.39
C LYS A 157 5.41 -15.27 6.18
N VAL A 158 6.63 -15.03 5.70
CA VAL A 158 7.23 -15.68 4.53
C VAL A 158 8.72 -15.97 4.78
N ASP A 159 9.34 -16.74 3.93
CA ASP A 159 10.79 -16.95 3.97
C ASP A 159 11.50 -15.67 3.50
N ASN A 160 12.19 -14.99 4.42
CA ASN A 160 12.90 -13.75 4.13
C ASN A 160 14.05 -13.92 3.12
N SER A 161 14.59 -15.13 2.95
CA SER A 161 15.62 -15.40 1.96
C SER A 161 15.15 -15.21 0.52
N LEU A 162 13.84 -15.32 0.29
CA LEU A 162 13.21 -15.09 -1.02
C LEU A 162 13.01 -13.61 -1.32
N ILE A 163 12.92 -12.77 -0.28
CA ILE A 163 12.50 -11.37 -0.40
C ILE A 163 13.68 -10.40 -0.35
N LEU A 164 14.65 -10.64 0.53
CA LEU A 164 15.69 -9.65 0.84
C LEU A 164 17.00 -9.94 0.11
N THR A 165 17.62 -11.06 0.44
CA THR A 165 18.95 -11.40 -0.07
C THR A 165 19.11 -12.91 -0.12
N PRO A 166 19.68 -13.46 -1.20
CA PRO A 166 20.04 -14.86 -1.23
C PRO A 166 20.89 -15.24 -0.01
N GLY A 167 20.47 -16.24 0.73
CA GLY A 167 21.12 -16.70 1.95
C GLY A 167 20.74 -15.97 3.24
N TYR A 168 19.92 -14.92 3.18
CA TYR A 168 19.39 -14.28 4.39
C TYR A 168 18.37 -15.18 5.10
N LYS A 169 18.78 -15.81 6.16
CA LYS A 169 17.92 -16.77 6.88
C LYS A 169 16.92 -16.09 7.84
N GLY A 170 17.01 -14.81 8.07
CA GLY A 170 16.01 -14.00 8.79
C GLY A 170 15.70 -14.45 10.22
N LYS A 171 16.51 -15.32 10.80
CA LYS A 171 16.35 -15.78 12.17
C LYS A 171 17.39 -15.12 13.06
N SER A 172 16.94 -14.34 14.03
CA SER A 172 17.76 -14.03 15.18
C SER A 172 18.08 -15.34 15.96
N LYS A 173 19.15 -15.34 16.75
CA LYS A 173 19.49 -16.46 17.65
C LYS A 173 18.33 -16.86 18.58
N SER A 174 17.37 -15.96 18.83
CA SER A 174 16.16 -16.20 19.63
C SER A 174 15.01 -16.84 18.86
N GLY A 175 15.19 -17.25 17.62
CA GLY A 175 14.16 -17.86 16.79
C GLY A 175 13.07 -16.91 16.28
N LYS A 176 13.12 -15.63 16.67
CA LYS A 176 12.24 -14.59 16.13
C LYS A 176 12.81 -14.09 14.82
N ALA A 177 12.10 -14.34 13.73
CA ALA A 177 12.44 -13.71 12.46
C ALA A 177 12.15 -12.23 12.54
N GLY A 178 13.15 -11.39 12.28
CA GLY A 178 12.89 -9.99 11.97
C GLY A 178 12.02 -9.91 10.72
N SER A 179 10.96 -9.15 10.77
CA SER A 179 10.21 -8.80 9.56
C SER A 179 11.05 -7.81 8.76
N SER A 180 11.22 -8.04 7.47
CA SER A 180 11.86 -7.06 6.59
C SER A 180 11.11 -5.72 6.58
N LEU A 181 9.81 -5.77 6.83
CA LEU A 181 8.93 -4.62 6.94
C LEU A 181 8.66 -4.22 8.39
N GLY A 182 9.11 -5.00 9.37
CA GLY A 182 8.95 -4.70 10.80
C GLY A 182 9.62 -3.38 11.20
N PHE A 183 10.71 -3.03 10.56
CA PHE A 183 11.33 -1.73 10.70
C PHE A 183 10.46 -0.58 10.20
N MET A 184 9.60 -0.82 9.25
CA MET A 184 8.67 0.18 8.76
C MET A 184 7.66 0.61 9.83
N GLY A 185 7.41 -0.23 10.82
CA GLY A 185 6.59 0.11 11.98
C GLY A 185 7.13 1.30 12.77
N TYR A 186 8.43 1.44 12.86
CA TYR A 186 9.06 2.56 13.59
C TYR A 186 9.02 3.88 12.85
N LEU A 187 8.94 3.86 11.53
CA LEU A 187 8.74 5.08 10.73
C LEU A 187 7.36 5.69 10.89
N HIS A 188 6.46 4.99 11.58
CA HIS A 188 5.09 5.43 11.80
C HIS A 188 4.88 6.22 13.08
N SER A 189 5.91 6.32 13.92
CA SER A 189 5.85 7.06 15.19
C SER A 189 6.31 8.52 15.07
N TYR A 190 6.57 9.00 13.88
CA TYR A 190 6.96 10.39 13.63
C TYR A 190 5.89 11.17 12.89
#